data_8629f736e24d97c2162a1a5395131f5c
#
_entry.id   8629f736e24d97c2162a1a5395131f5c
#
_cell.length_a   1.000
_cell.length_b   1.000
_cell.length_c   1.000
_cell.angle_alpha   90.00
_cell.angle_beta   90.00
_cell.angle_gamma   90.00
#
_symmetry.space_group_name_H-M   'P 1'
#
loop_
_entity.id
_entity.type
_entity.pdbx_description
1 polymer ?
#
loop_
_entity_poly.entity_id
_entity_poly.type
_entity_poly.pdbx_seq_one_letter_code
_entity_poly.pdbx_strand_id
1 'polypeptide(L)'
;MIRAAGALPWRRRRGALQVALVHRPRYDDWAWAKGKLESAEEWPVAAVREVFEETGFHVHLGRTLPISEYAIPDQAGAPTTKVCRYWAAEVVGGDGTLVHEIDEVAWLDVADASARLTYPRDHDQLHALVDADQAGTLTTWPLVIVRHAKSRSRMAWPDADPLRPLNTRGHARAAALVPILAAYGVTRVVTSPSVRCLDTVMPYAVSAGQRPRLKEGLSEEGFVEEPERAPHHLTQLIERGNAAVVCTHGPVLPKLLERLVEIADSDSPDGTHGPGGTHGPDGTHGPRGGHASVGSGRTHGSGGGHTSVGSGDSSARVALSEAAHHGLGKGEALVAHLVGTGAQARVVDVERHPAP
;
A
#
# COMPACT_ATOMS: atom_id res chain seq x y z
N MET A 1 15.28 -17.96 4.94
CA MET A 1 14.06 -17.36 4.35
C MET A 1 14.40 -16.74 3.00
N ILE A 2 13.64 -17.05 1.97
CA ILE A 2 13.77 -16.47 0.63
C ILE A 2 12.69 -15.41 0.45
N ARG A 3 13.10 -14.19 0.11
CA ARG A 3 12.19 -13.07 -0.17
C ARG A 3 11.91 -13.02 -1.67
N ALA A 4 10.64 -12.89 -2.03
CA ALA A 4 10.18 -12.72 -3.40
C ALA A 4 9.08 -11.66 -3.48
N ALA A 5 8.96 -11.00 -4.60
CA ALA A 5 7.92 -10.03 -4.88
C ALA A 5 7.31 -10.29 -6.26
N GLY A 6 6.05 -9.98 -6.41
CA GLY A 6 5.34 -10.09 -7.66
C GLY A 6 4.14 -9.18 -7.70
N ALA A 7 3.46 -9.16 -8.82
CA ALA A 7 2.21 -8.43 -8.92
C ALA A 7 1.23 -9.16 -9.86
N LEU A 8 -0.03 -8.77 -9.75
CA LEU A 8 -1.10 -9.17 -10.65
C LEU A 8 -1.30 -8.05 -11.67
N PRO A 9 -0.70 -8.16 -12.87
CA PRO A 9 -0.94 -7.16 -13.91
C PRO A 9 -2.40 -7.23 -14.33
N TRP A 10 -3.09 -6.08 -14.29
CA TRP A 10 -4.47 -5.99 -14.67
C TRP A 10 -4.74 -4.82 -15.62
N ARG A 11 -5.81 -4.94 -16.40
CA ARG A 11 -6.34 -3.89 -17.27
C ARG A 11 -7.86 -3.99 -17.39
N ARG A 12 -8.46 -2.92 -17.90
CA ARG A 12 -9.85 -2.98 -18.35
C ARG A 12 -9.93 -3.04 -19.87
N ARG A 13 -10.62 -4.03 -20.38
CA ARG A 13 -10.91 -4.15 -21.82
C ARG A 13 -12.41 -4.17 -22.02
N ARG A 14 -12.94 -3.15 -22.70
CA ARG A 14 -14.39 -2.98 -22.91
C ARG A 14 -15.20 -3.03 -21.59
N GLY A 15 -14.63 -2.48 -20.52
CA GLY A 15 -15.24 -2.48 -19.19
C GLY A 15 -14.97 -3.74 -18.34
N ALA A 16 -14.59 -4.86 -18.95
CA ALA A 16 -14.27 -6.08 -18.22
C ALA A 16 -12.86 -6.04 -17.62
N LEU A 17 -12.74 -6.57 -16.40
CA LEU A 17 -11.46 -6.79 -15.73
C LEU A 17 -10.74 -7.96 -16.39
N GLN A 18 -9.50 -7.76 -16.81
CA GLN A 18 -8.59 -8.80 -17.28
C GLN A 18 -7.30 -8.77 -16.45
N VAL A 19 -6.76 -9.95 -16.20
CA VAL A 19 -5.46 -10.15 -15.54
C VAL A 19 -4.51 -10.91 -16.46
N ALA A 20 -3.20 -10.69 -16.29
CA ALA A 20 -2.18 -11.40 -17.03
C ALA A 20 -1.56 -12.51 -16.19
N LEU A 21 -1.57 -13.74 -16.70
CA LEU A 21 -0.81 -14.86 -16.18
C LEU A 21 0.41 -15.12 -17.04
N VAL A 22 1.45 -15.67 -16.44
CA VAL A 22 2.68 -16.12 -17.13
C VAL A 22 2.75 -17.64 -17.14
N HIS A 23 3.16 -18.22 -18.27
CA HIS A 23 3.46 -19.64 -18.40
C HIS A 23 4.98 -19.85 -18.28
N ARG A 24 5.36 -20.81 -17.40
CA ARG A 24 6.76 -21.17 -17.19
C ARG A 24 7.03 -22.57 -17.75
N PRO A 25 7.63 -22.70 -18.95
CA PRO A 25 7.78 -24.00 -19.63
C PRO A 25 8.58 -25.01 -18.83
N ARG A 26 9.54 -24.56 -18.00
CA ARG A 26 10.33 -25.45 -17.13
C ARG A 26 9.50 -26.25 -16.13
N TYR A 27 8.38 -25.69 -15.69
CA TYR A 27 7.49 -26.29 -14.68
C TYR A 27 6.14 -26.69 -15.26
N ASP A 28 5.88 -26.31 -16.50
CA ASP A 28 4.58 -26.46 -17.19
C ASP A 28 3.43 -25.91 -16.31
N ASP A 29 3.60 -24.68 -15.80
CA ASP A 29 2.67 -24.06 -14.86
C ASP A 29 2.31 -22.63 -15.23
N TRP A 30 1.12 -22.21 -14.76
CA TRP A 30 0.60 -20.85 -14.88
C TRP A 30 0.55 -20.19 -13.53
N ALA A 31 1.13 -19.00 -13.41
CA ALA A 31 1.25 -18.27 -12.15
C ALA A 31 1.23 -16.75 -12.37
N TRP A 32 1.26 -16.00 -11.27
CA TRP A 32 1.53 -14.57 -11.27
C TRP A 32 3.01 -14.29 -11.53
N ALA A 33 3.28 -13.18 -12.24
CA ALA A 33 4.64 -12.69 -12.44
C ALA A 33 5.30 -12.38 -11.09
N LYS A 34 6.44 -13.02 -10.78
CA LYS A 34 7.14 -12.90 -9.50
C LYS A 34 8.53 -13.51 -9.52
N GLY A 35 9.44 -12.89 -8.79
CA GLY A 35 10.75 -13.48 -8.58
C GLY A 35 11.41 -13.07 -7.27
N LYS A 36 12.67 -13.44 -7.11
CA LYS A 36 13.43 -13.16 -5.89
C LYS A 36 13.91 -11.72 -5.86
N LEU A 37 13.92 -11.14 -4.66
CA LEU A 37 14.58 -9.85 -4.48
C LEU A 37 16.07 -9.99 -4.73
N GLU A 38 16.66 -9.01 -5.43
CA GLU A 38 18.09 -8.83 -5.54
C GLU A 38 18.71 -8.31 -4.22
N SER A 39 20.03 -8.23 -4.19
CA SER A 39 20.74 -7.72 -3.01
C SER A 39 20.37 -6.26 -2.76
N ALA A 40 19.92 -5.96 -1.53
CA ALA A 40 19.46 -4.63 -1.12
C ALA A 40 18.27 -4.05 -1.90
N GLU A 41 17.58 -4.86 -2.69
CA GLU A 41 16.39 -4.44 -3.43
C GLU A 41 15.17 -4.30 -2.49
N GLU A 42 14.39 -3.26 -2.74
CA GLU A 42 13.13 -3.00 -2.04
C GLU A 42 11.98 -3.81 -2.69
N TRP A 43 11.02 -4.25 -1.89
CA TRP A 43 9.93 -5.11 -2.34
C TRP A 43 9.12 -4.58 -3.55
N PRO A 44 8.65 -3.30 -3.57
CA PRO A 44 7.89 -2.79 -4.71
C PRO A 44 8.75 -2.68 -5.98
N VAL A 45 10.06 -2.45 -5.82
CA VAL A 45 11.00 -2.37 -6.95
C VAL A 45 11.15 -3.74 -7.61
N ALA A 46 11.35 -4.79 -6.78
CA ALA A 46 11.40 -6.16 -7.26
C ALA A 46 10.10 -6.56 -7.98
N ALA A 47 8.93 -6.20 -7.43
CA ALA A 47 7.65 -6.54 -8.05
C ALA A 47 7.52 -5.93 -9.46
N VAL A 48 7.86 -4.65 -9.63
CA VAL A 48 7.80 -3.98 -10.95
C VAL A 48 8.83 -4.56 -11.91
N ARG A 49 10.06 -4.82 -11.45
CA ARG A 49 11.13 -5.44 -12.27
C ARG A 49 10.69 -6.81 -12.76
N GLU A 50 10.22 -7.69 -11.88
CA GLU A 50 9.80 -9.05 -12.24
C GLU A 50 8.60 -9.05 -13.21
N VAL A 51 7.61 -8.15 -13.01
CA VAL A 51 6.53 -7.99 -13.98
C VAL A 51 7.09 -7.61 -15.36
N PHE A 52 8.01 -6.64 -15.41
CA PHE A 52 8.60 -6.23 -16.68
C PHE A 52 9.42 -7.35 -17.33
N GLU A 53 10.27 -8.05 -16.58
CA GLU A 53 11.11 -9.14 -17.05
C GLU A 53 10.30 -10.32 -17.57
N GLU A 54 9.21 -10.68 -16.88
CA GLU A 54 8.39 -11.84 -17.22
C GLU A 54 7.27 -11.52 -18.22
N THR A 55 6.87 -10.25 -18.41
CA THR A 55 5.73 -9.90 -19.26
C THR A 55 5.99 -8.82 -20.31
N GLY A 56 7.06 -8.06 -20.19
CA GLY A 56 7.32 -6.86 -21.01
C GLY A 56 6.38 -5.69 -20.71
N PHE A 57 5.57 -5.74 -19.62
CA PHE A 57 4.65 -4.68 -19.28
C PHE A 57 5.25 -3.70 -18.28
N HIS A 58 4.99 -2.41 -18.50
CA HIS A 58 5.17 -1.37 -17.50
C HIS A 58 3.91 -1.26 -16.65
N VAL A 59 4.08 -1.25 -15.33
CA VAL A 59 2.97 -1.20 -14.37
C VAL A 59 3.18 -0.13 -13.32
N HIS A 60 2.06 0.37 -12.77
CA HIS A 60 2.05 1.09 -11.49
C HIS A 60 1.41 0.20 -10.43
N LEU A 61 2.08 0.09 -9.27
CA LEU A 61 1.56 -0.67 -8.14
C LEU A 61 0.41 0.08 -7.48
N GLY A 62 -0.69 -0.62 -7.29
CA GLY A 62 -1.80 -0.24 -6.46
C GLY A 62 -1.71 -0.89 -5.08
N ARG A 63 -2.86 -1.21 -4.48
CA ARG A 63 -2.96 -1.82 -3.16
C ARG A 63 -2.23 -3.16 -3.06
N THR A 64 -1.84 -3.51 -1.84
CA THR A 64 -1.26 -4.82 -1.53
C THR A 64 -2.31 -5.94 -1.63
N LEU A 65 -1.84 -7.12 -1.94
CA LEU A 65 -2.61 -8.35 -2.00
C LEU A 65 -2.08 -9.37 -0.98
N PRO A 66 -2.82 -10.44 -0.67
CA PRO A 66 -2.40 -11.44 0.30
C PRO A 66 -0.99 -11.97 0.03
N ILE A 67 -0.22 -12.10 1.10
CA ILE A 67 1.14 -12.66 1.06
C ILE A 67 1.05 -14.18 0.91
N SER A 68 1.86 -14.75 0.01
CA SER A 68 2.03 -16.20 -0.02
C SER A 68 3.27 -16.61 0.79
N GLU A 69 3.09 -17.53 1.72
CA GLU A 69 4.17 -18.09 2.53
C GLU A 69 4.15 -19.61 2.44
N TYR A 70 5.27 -20.23 2.02
CA TYR A 70 5.37 -21.66 1.84
C TYR A 70 6.79 -22.18 1.96
N ALA A 71 6.91 -23.45 2.37
CA ALA A 71 8.19 -24.14 2.48
C ALA A 71 8.71 -24.57 1.10
N ILE A 72 10.00 -24.35 0.86
CA ILE A 72 10.74 -24.86 -0.30
C ILE A 72 12.11 -25.35 0.14
N PRO A 73 12.79 -26.24 -0.61
CA PRO A 73 14.19 -26.54 -0.37
C PRO A 73 15.06 -25.32 -0.71
N ASP A 74 16.08 -25.06 0.10
CA ASP A 74 17.15 -24.12 -0.23
C ASP A 74 18.15 -24.74 -1.23
N GLN A 75 19.25 -24.05 -1.52
CA GLN A 75 20.28 -24.54 -2.45
C GLN A 75 20.98 -25.83 -1.95
N ALA A 76 20.98 -26.08 -0.65
CA ALA A 76 21.55 -27.29 -0.04
C ALA A 76 20.49 -28.40 0.17
N GLY A 77 19.24 -28.17 -0.25
CA GLY A 77 18.13 -29.11 -0.09
C GLY A 77 17.45 -29.05 1.28
N ALA A 78 17.88 -28.14 2.19
CA ALA A 78 17.24 -27.97 3.48
C ALA A 78 15.94 -27.15 3.39
N PRO A 79 14.90 -27.46 4.21
CA PRO A 79 13.66 -26.73 4.18
C PRO A 79 13.88 -25.27 4.59
N THR A 80 13.39 -24.34 3.77
CA THR A 80 13.37 -22.91 4.05
C THR A 80 12.03 -22.32 3.66
N THR A 81 11.67 -21.18 4.26
CA THR A 81 10.43 -20.47 3.94
C THR A 81 10.66 -19.49 2.81
N LYS A 82 9.80 -19.53 1.78
CA LYS A 82 9.67 -18.47 0.78
C LYS A 82 8.47 -17.60 1.13
N VAL A 83 8.72 -16.31 1.26
CA VAL A 83 7.70 -15.27 1.44
C VAL A 83 7.60 -14.47 0.16
N CYS A 84 6.43 -14.40 -0.44
CA CYS A 84 6.15 -13.62 -1.64
C CYS A 84 5.09 -12.56 -1.34
N ARG A 85 5.44 -11.27 -1.54
CA ARG A 85 4.51 -10.14 -1.44
C ARG A 85 3.95 -9.82 -2.81
N TYR A 86 2.67 -9.45 -2.86
CA TYR A 86 1.98 -9.16 -4.10
C TYR A 86 1.25 -7.82 -4.04
N TRP A 87 1.11 -7.22 -5.22
CA TRP A 87 0.36 -5.99 -5.47
C TRP A 87 -0.61 -6.17 -6.63
N ALA A 88 -1.74 -5.48 -6.59
CA ALA A 88 -2.49 -5.19 -7.79
C ALA A 88 -1.68 -4.20 -8.64
N ALA A 89 -1.47 -4.47 -9.92
CA ALA A 89 -0.62 -3.66 -10.78
C ALA A 89 -1.33 -3.26 -12.06
N GLU A 90 -1.67 -1.97 -12.19
CA GLU A 90 -2.27 -1.45 -13.41
C GLU A 90 -1.23 -1.38 -14.53
N VAL A 91 -1.54 -1.99 -15.68
CA VAL A 91 -0.65 -1.91 -16.85
C VAL A 91 -0.80 -0.55 -17.52
N VAL A 92 0.31 0.19 -17.56
CA VAL A 92 0.37 1.56 -18.11
C VAL A 92 1.16 1.65 -19.41
N GLY A 93 1.80 0.56 -19.84
CA GLY A 93 2.57 0.50 -21.09
C GLY A 93 3.29 -0.84 -21.27
N GLY A 94 4.18 -0.88 -22.24
CA GLY A 94 4.93 -2.07 -22.63
C GLY A 94 4.29 -2.77 -23.84
N ASP A 95 5.11 -3.51 -24.58
CA ASP A 95 4.71 -4.18 -25.82
C ASP A 95 4.45 -5.69 -25.65
N GLY A 96 4.68 -6.23 -24.44
CA GLY A 96 4.52 -7.65 -24.15
C GLY A 96 5.65 -8.52 -24.72
N THR A 97 6.80 -7.94 -25.04
CA THR A 97 7.96 -8.70 -25.54
C THR A 97 8.54 -9.56 -24.41
N LEU A 98 8.57 -10.87 -24.63
CA LEU A 98 9.11 -11.85 -23.67
C LEU A 98 10.62 -11.96 -23.84
N VAL A 99 11.36 -11.88 -22.74
CA VAL A 99 12.84 -11.83 -22.78
C VAL A 99 13.50 -13.00 -22.06
N HIS A 100 12.81 -13.71 -21.14
CA HIS A 100 13.42 -14.70 -20.26
C HIS A 100 12.66 -16.04 -20.16
N GLU A 101 12.59 -16.63 -18.98
CA GLU A 101 12.08 -17.97 -18.64
C GLU A 101 10.59 -18.21 -19.01
N ILE A 102 9.89 -17.19 -19.50
CA ILE A 102 8.46 -17.20 -19.83
C ILE A 102 8.31 -17.35 -21.34
N ASP A 103 7.49 -18.29 -21.79
CA ASP A 103 7.18 -18.51 -23.21
C ASP A 103 5.77 -17.97 -23.61
N GLU A 104 4.88 -17.77 -22.65
CA GLU A 104 3.55 -17.23 -22.94
C GLU A 104 3.05 -16.31 -21.81
N VAL A 105 2.40 -15.19 -22.20
CA VAL A 105 1.63 -14.32 -21.31
C VAL A 105 0.19 -14.30 -21.81
N ALA A 106 -0.76 -14.74 -20.97
CA ALA A 106 -2.17 -14.79 -21.31
C ALA A 106 -2.96 -13.71 -20.59
N TRP A 107 -3.66 -12.85 -21.35
CA TRP A 107 -4.69 -11.96 -20.83
C TRP A 107 -6.02 -12.71 -20.72
N LEU A 108 -6.48 -12.90 -19.50
CA LEU A 108 -7.66 -13.71 -19.20
C LEU A 108 -8.68 -12.88 -18.41
N ASP A 109 -9.95 -13.18 -18.58
CA ASP A 109 -10.94 -12.74 -17.61
C ASP A 109 -10.78 -13.50 -16.28
N VAL A 110 -11.52 -13.08 -15.26
CA VAL A 110 -11.37 -13.63 -13.91
C VAL A 110 -11.65 -15.15 -13.84
N ALA A 111 -12.69 -15.61 -14.56
CA ALA A 111 -13.08 -17.02 -14.53
C ALA A 111 -12.02 -17.90 -15.21
N ASP A 112 -11.55 -17.48 -16.39
CA ASP A 112 -10.53 -18.20 -17.16
C ASP A 112 -9.17 -18.17 -16.41
N ALA A 113 -8.83 -17.03 -15.76
CA ALA A 113 -7.63 -16.93 -14.93
C ALA A 113 -7.69 -17.90 -13.74
N SER A 114 -8.83 -17.95 -13.06
CA SER A 114 -9.03 -18.89 -11.93
C SER A 114 -8.91 -20.34 -12.39
N ALA A 115 -9.47 -20.70 -13.54
CA ALA A 115 -9.38 -22.06 -14.07
C ALA A 115 -7.95 -22.42 -14.54
N ARG A 116 -7.15 -21.42 -14.95
CA ARG A 116 -5.79 -21.61 -15.49
C ARG A 116 -4.71 -21.64 -14.42
N LEU A 117 -4.88 -20.96 -13.28
CA LEU A 117 -3.91 -20.94 -12.19
C LEU A 117 -3.57 -22.34 -11.70
N THR A 118 -2.28 -22.69 -11.69
CA THR A 118 -1.82 -24.02 -11.31
C THR A 118 -1.81 -24.23 -9.79
N TYR A 119 -1.58 -23.17 -9.01
CA TYR A 119 -1.40 -23.30 -7.57
C TYR A 119 -2.57 -22.74 -6.77
N PRO A 120 -3.17 -23.53 -5.84
CA PRO A 120 -4.27 -23.04 -4.99
C PRO A 120 -3.95 -21.75 -4.24
N ARG A 121 -2.70 -21.57 -3.78
CA ARG A 121 -2.26 -20.36 -3.08
C ARG A 121 -2.32 -19.06 -3.92
N ASP A 122 -2.30 -19.19 -5.24
CA ASP A 122 -2.33 -18.04 -6.16
C ASP A 122 -3.78 -17.53 -6.38
N HIS A 123 -4.78 -18.27 -5.93
CA HIS A 123 -6.18 -17.86 -5.98
C HIS A 123 -6.52 -16.80 -4.91
N ASP A 124 -5.83 -16.80 -3.77
CA ASP A 124 -6.08 -15.83 -2.71
C ASP A 124 -5.85 -14.40 -3.20
N GLN A 125 -4.80 -14.18 -4.03
CA GLN A 125 -4.51 -12.89 -4.61
C GLN A 125 -5.57 -12.50 -5.67
N LEU A 126 -6.02 -13.47 -6.48
CA LEU A 126 -7.08 -13.23 -7.46
C LEU A 126 -8.39 -12.85 -6.79
N HIS A 127 -8.79 -13.55 -5.75
CA HIS A 127 -10.01 -13.25 -4.98
C HIS A 127 -9.92 -11.84 -4.39
N ALA A 128 -8.80 -11.50 -3.72
CA ALA A 128 -8.62 -10.17 -3.14
C ALA A 128 -8.63 -9.04 -4.19
N LEU A 129 -8.10 -9.29 -5.40
CA LEU A 129 -8.16 -8.35 -6.51
C LEU A 129 -9.60 -8.17 -7.02
N VAL A 130 -10.37 -9.25 -7.13
CA VAL A 130 -11.78 -9.24 -7.55
C VAL A 130 -12.64 -8.54 -6.50
N ASP A 131 -12.45 -8.83 -5.22
CA ASP A 131 -13.15 -8.17 -4.11
C ASP A 131 -12.89 -6.66 -4.13
N ALA A 132 -11.63 -6.25 -4.38
CA ALA A 132 -11.27 -4.85 -4.52
C ALA A 132 -11.95 -4.20 -5.74
N ASP A 133 -12.09 -4.92 -6.86
CA ASP A 133 -12.80 -4.43 -8.05
C ASP A 133 -14.29 -4.24 -7.78
N GLN A 134 -14.93 -5.22 -7.16
CA GLN A 134 -16.36 -5.18 -6.79
C GLN A 134 -16.67 -4.08 -5.78
N ALA A 135 -15.76 -3.83 -4.84
CA ALA A 135 -15.85 -2.75 -3.86
C ALA A 135 -15.49 -1.37 -4.43
N GLY A 136 -15.05 -1.26 -5.70
CA GLY A 136 -14.59 -0.01 -6.31
C GLY A 136 -13.27 0.51 -5.73
N THR A 137 -12.46 -0.38 -5.12
CA THR A 137 -11.20 -0.05 -4.45
C THR A 137 -9.96 -0.61 -5.16
N LEU A 138 -10.10 -1.12 -6.39
CA LEU A 138 -8.98 -1.65 -7.18
C LEU A 138 -8.15 -0.53 -7.83
N THR A 139 -8.82 0.45 -8.45
CA THR A 139 -8.16 1.59 -9.07
C THR A 139 -7.82 2.63 -8.01
N THR A 140 -6.58 2.63 -7.54
CA THR A 140 -6.11 3.56 -6.50
C THR A 140 -5.11 4.55 -7.06
N TRP A 141 -4.93 5.67 -6.36
CA TRP A 141 -3.82 6.59 -6.56
C TRP A 141 -3.01 6.73 -5.27
N PRO A 142 -1.65 6.77 -5.35
CA PRO A 142 -0.80 6.81 -4.17
C PRO A 142 -0.58 8.22 -3.66
N LEU A 143 -0.63 8.40 -2.34
CA LEU A 143 -0.14 9.56 -1.62
C LEU A 143 1.00 9.11 -0.70
N VAL A 144 2.23 9.47 -1.06
CA VAL A 144 3.42 9.02 -0.35
C VAL A 144 3.90 10.08 0.62
N ILE A 145 3.96 9.77 1.91
CA ILE A 145 4.52 10.65 2.94
C ILE A 145 5.94 10.20 3.26
N VAL A 146 6.91 11.09 3.10
CA VAL A 146 8.32 10.81 3.35
C VAL A 146 8.85 11.72 4.45
N ARG A 147 9.43 11.15 5.50
CA ARG A 147 10.29 11.93 6.39
C ARG A 147 11.64 12.12 5.74
N HIS A 148 12.17 13.37 5.73
CA HIS A 148 13.48 13.62 5.14
C HIS A 148 14.54 12.59 5.57
N ALA A 149 15.45 12.24 4.69
CA ALA A 149 16.52 11.27 4.94
C ALA A 149 17.56 11.83 5.96
N LYS A 150 18.54 11.00 6.31
CA LYS A 150 19.48 11.33 7.38
C LYS A 150 20.34 12.54 7.00
N SER A 151 20.22 13.65 7.74
CA SER A 151 20.99 14.88 7.57
C SER A 151 22.26 14.90 8.43
N ARG A 152 23.14 15.88 8.20
CA ARG A 152 24.26 16.19 9.10
C ARG A 152 23.76 16.42 10.53
N SER A 153 24.64 16.22 11.51
CA SER A 153 24.31 16.48 12.91
C SER A 153 24.02 17.98 13.14
N ARG A 154 22.93 18.28 13.86
CA ARG A 154 22.58 19.66 14.22
C ARG A 154 23.70 20.34 15.04
N MET A 155 24.35 19.59 15.95
CA MET A 155 25.44 20.09 16.78
C MET A 155 26.72 20.43 15.98
N ALA A 156 26.92 19.77 14.82
CA ALA A 156 28.09 19.97 13.96
C ALA A 156 27.77 20.86 12.74
N TRP A 157 26.57 21.47 12.69
CA TRP A 157 26.16 22.35 11.61
C TRP A 157 26.21 23.81 12.06
N PRO A 158 27.10 24.65 11.48
CA PRO A 158 27.33 26.02 11.97
C PRO A 158 26.28 27.04 11.47
N ASP A 159 25.57 26.72 10.40
CA ASP A 159 24.64 27.66 9.76
C ASP A 159 23.18 27.44 10.23
N ALA A 160 22.26 28.21 9.66
CA ALA A 160 20.83 28.07 9.93
C ALA A 160 20.32 26.64 9.65
N ASP A 161 19.46 26.09 10.52
CA ASP A 161 18.99 24.70 10.45
C ASP A 161 18.26 24.36 9.12
N PRO A 162 17.49 25.25 8.49
CA PRO A 162 16.91 24.97 7.17
C PRO A 162 17.94 24.67 6.07
N LEU A 163 19.15 25.18 6.18
CA LEU A 163 20.23 24.96 5.21
C LEU A 163 21.01 23.66 5.46
N ARG A 164 20.71 22.93 6.52
CA ARG A 164 21.42 21.69 6.92
C ARG A 164 21.17 20.57 5.91
N PRO A 165 22.22 20.09 5.19
CA PRO A 165 22.08 19.12 4.11
C PRO A 165 21.98 17.67 4.62
N LEU A 166 21.70 16.75 3.72
CA LEU A 166 21.85 15.33 3.96
C LEU A 166 23.30 14.93 4.23
N ASN A 167 23.49 13.85 4.96
CA ASN A 167 24.79 13.18 5.04
C ASN A 167 24.89 12.06 3.99
N THR A 168 26.02 11.36 3.90
CA THR A 168 26.26 10.29 2.92
C THR A 168 25.16 9.22 2.94
N ARG A 169 24.73 8.75 4.13
CA ARG A 169 23.64 7.77 4.25
C ARG A 169 22.30 8.35 3.79
N GLY A 170 22.09 9.64 4.04
CA GLY A 170 20.88 10.34 3.58
C GLY A 170 20.81 10.42 2.05
N HIS A 171 21.92 10.76 1.40
CA HIS A 171 21.99 10.77 -0.07
C HIS A 171 21.81 9.37 -0.67
N ALA A 172 22.39 8.33 -0.07
CA ALA A 172 22.16 6.94 -0.52
C ALA A 172 20.68 6.56 -0.40
N ARG A 173 20.00 6.95 0.71
CA ARG A 173 18.56 6.69 0.86
C ARG A 173 17.72 7.50 -0.14
N ALA A 174 18.06 8.76 -0.40
CA ALA A 174 17.39 9.58 -1.41
C ALA A 174 17.47 8.93 -2.81
N ALA A 175 18.61 8.34 -3.17
CA ALA A 175 18.77 7.58 -4.40
C ALA A 175 17.91 6.29 -4.39
N ALA A 176 17.86 5.55 -3.27
CA ALA A 176 17.03 4.34 -3.13
C ALA A 176 15.51 4.63 -3.16
N LEU A 177 15.07 5.84 -2.83
CA LEU A 177 13.67 6.25 -2.97
C LEU A 177 13.23 6.42 -4.43
N VAL A 178 14.16 6.62 -5.37
CA VAL A 178 13.83 6.85 -6.79
C VAL A 178 13.00 5.68 -7.37
N PRO A 179 13.50 4.43 -7.38
CA PRO A 179 12.72 3.32 -7.92
C PRO A 179 11.48 3.00 -7.10
N ILE A 180 11.45 3.25 -5.77
CA ILE A 180 10.26 3.07 -4.94
C ILE A 180 9.15 4.01 -5.41
N LEU A 181 9.42 5.31 -5.53
CA LEU A 181 8.43 6.30 -5.95
C LEU A 181 7.98 6.07 -7.40
N ALA A 182 8.88 5.59 -8.27
CA ALA A 182 8.56 5.21 -9.64
C ALA A 182 7.62 4.01 -9.71
N ALA A 183 7.80 3.00 -8.83
CA ALA A 183 6.95 1.81 -8.78
C ALA A 183 5.46 2.16 -8.53
N TYR A 184 5.20 3.23 -7.79
CA TYR A 184 3.84 3.73 -7.53
C TYR A 184 3.37 4.82 -8.52
N GLY A 185 4.15 5.15 -9.55
CA GLY A 185 3.74 6.12 -10.55
C GLY A 185 3.54 7.53 -10.01
N VAL A 186 4.35 7.99 -9.05
CA VAL A 186 4.25 9.34 -8.48
C VAL A 186 4.50 10.39 -9.55
N THR A 187 3.55 11.32 -9.73
CA THR A 187 3.62 12.37 -10.77
C THR A 187 3.83 13.77 -10.20
N ARG A 188 3.79 13.93 -8.88
CA ARG A 188 3.91 15.23 -8.24
C ARG A 188 4.82 15.18 -7.02
N VAL A 189 5.75 16.11 -6.94
CA VAL A 189 6.67 16.24 -5.80
C VAL A 189 6.34 17.52 -5.04
N VAL A 190 6.02 17.38 -3.74
CA VAL A 190 5.75 18.47 -2.80
C VAL A 190 6.68 18.32 -1.62
N THR A 191 7.34 19.37 -1.17
CA THR A 191 8.35 19.26 -0.10
C THR A 191 8.47 20.56 0.70
N SER A 192 8.92 20.42 1.94
CA SER A 192 9.48 21.54 2.71
C SER A 192 10.63 22.19 1.93
N PRO A 193 10.82 23.52 2.03
CA PRO A 193 11.95 24.23 1.41
C PRO A 193 13.30 23.92 2.08
N SER A 194 13.32 23.31 3.27
CA SER A 194 14.56 22.95 3.94
C SER A 194 15.40 22.02 3.07
N VAL A 195 16.71 22.29 2.97
CA VAL A 195 17.65 21.58 2.08
C VAL A 195 17.56 20.07 2.25
N ARG A 196 17.51 19.54 3.49
CA ARG A 196 17.41 18.10 3.76
C ARG A 196 16.14 17.43 3.19
N CYS A 197 15.02 18.15 3.13
CA CYS A 197 13.80 17.63 2.52
C CYS A 197 13.88 17.68 1.00
N LEU A 198 14.35 18.80 0.46
CA LEU A 198 14.54 18.98 -0.97
C LEU A 198 15.52 17.93 -1.50
N ASP A 199 16.69 17.77 -0.89
CA ASP A 199 17.71 16.76 -1.27
C ASP A 199 17.18 15.32 -1.19
N THR A 200 16.19 15.04 -0.32
CA THR A 200 15.60 13.70 -0.19
C THR A 200 14.79 13.32 -1.42
N VAL A 201 14.05 14.26 -2.02
CA VAL A 201 13.16 13.97 -3.15
C VAL A 201 13.69 14.47 -4.49
N MET A 202 14.76 15.26 -4.50
CA MET A 202 15.33 15.81 -5.73
C MET A 202 15.81 14.73 -6.72
N PRO A 203 16.48 13.62 -6.30
CA PRO A 203 16.87 12.57 -7.24
C PRO A 203 15.67 12.01 -8.00
N TYR A 204 14.54 11.78 -7.30
CA TYR A 204 13.32 11.35 -7.96
C TYR A 204 12.73 12.44 -8.87
N ALA A 205 12.66 13.68 -8.39
CA ALA A 205 12.14 14.78 -9.18
C ALA A 205 12.90 14.93 -10.53
N VAL A 206 14.21 14.80 -10.50
CA VAL A 206 15.06 14.84 -11.71
C VAL A 206 14.77 13.64 -12.61
N SER A 207 14.74 12.41 -12.09
CA SER A 207 14.50 11.21 -12.91
C SER A 207 13.11 11.20 -13.56
N ALA A 208 12.10 11.75 -12.86
CA ALA A 208 10.72 11.85 -13.34
C ALA A 208 10.42 13.12 -14.14
N GLY A 209 11.41 14.01 -14.39
CA GLY A 209 11.20 15.28 -15.08
C GLY A 209 10.27 16.25 -14.34
N GLN A 210 10.16 16.11 -13.02
CA GLN A 210 9.25 16.91 -12.18
C GLN A 210 9.95 18.09 -11.52
N ARG A 211 9.20 19.18 -11.29
CA ARG A 211 9.68 20.31 -10.48
C ARG A 211 9.07 20.23 -9.08
N PRO A 212 9.88 20.11 -8.01
CA PRO A 212 9.39 20.12 -6.65
C PRO A 212 8.63 21.42 -6.32
N ARG A 213 7.47 21.27 -5.66
CA ARG A 213 6.69 22.39 -5.14
C ARG A 213 7.05 22.60 -3.69
N LEU A 214 7.70 23.71 -3.40
CA LEU A 214 8.11 24.08 -2.05
C LEU A 214 6.90 24.63 -1.27
N LYS A 215 6.72 24.17 -0.03
CA LYS A 215 5.63 24.56 0.87
C LYS A 215 6.17 24.85 2.25
N GLU A 216 6.15 26.12 2.66
CA GLU A 216 6.63 26.58 3.98
C GLU A 216 5.91 25.84 5.13
N GLY A 217 4.61 25.63 5.03
CA GLY A 217 3.84 24.90 6.04
C GLY A 217 4.29 23.44 6.27
N LEU A 218 5.18 22.88 5.41
CA LEU A 218 5.81 21.58 5.60
C LEU A 218 7.17 21.67 6.28
N SER A 219 7.71 22.87 6.57
CA SER A 219 8.94 23.06 7.33
C SER A 219 8.69 23.02 8.85
N GLU A 220 9.74 22.83 9.65
CA GLU A 220 9.62 22.90 11.11
C GLU A 220 9.21 24.32 11.55
N GLU A 221 9.81 25.33 10.94
CA GLU A 221 9.57 26.75 11.21
C GLU A 221 8.12 27.14 10.85
N GLY A 222 7.70 26.89 9.61
CA GLY A 222 6.35 27.22 9.16
C GLY A 222 5.26 26.42 9.87
N PHE A 223 5.57 25.23 10.36
CA PHE A 223 4.66 24.44 11.18
C PHE A 223 4.50 25.02 12.59
N VAL A 224 5.55 25.59 13.18
CA VAL A 224 5.46 26.28 14.47
C VAL A 224 4.64 27.56 14.34
N GLU A 225 4.79 28.29 13.23
CA GLU A 225 4.03 29.53 12.98
C GLU A 225 2.54 29.27 12.73
N GLU A 226 2.22 28.27 11.88
CA GLU A 226 0.85 27.95 11.47
C GLU A 226 0.68 26.45 11.24
N PRO A 227 0.41 25.64 12.29
CA PRO A 227 0.33 24.17 12.20
C PRO A 227 -0.71 23.65 11.20
N GLU A 228 -1.79 24.39 10.97
CA GLU A 228 -2.88 23.98 10.08
C GLU A 228 -2.54 24.08 8.58
N ARG A 229 -1.45 24.75 8.22
CA ARG A 229 -1.00 24.78 6.80
C ARG A 229 -0.60 23.41 6.27
N ALA A 230 0.02 22.56 7.10
CA ALA A 230 0.47 21.25 6.67
C ALA A 230 -0.71 20.35 6.23
N PRO A 231 -1.74 20.09 7.08
CA PRO A 231 -2.91 19.31 6.67
C PRO A 231 -3.69 19.98 5.51
N HIS A 232 -3.73 21.33 5.43
CA HIS A 232 -4.36 22.00 4.31
C HIS A 232 -3.66 21.69 2.97
N HIS A 233 -2.33 21.63 2.94
CA HIS A 233 -1.59 21.20 1.73
C HIS A 233 -1.92 19.76 1.33
N LEU A 234 -2.09 18.87 2.31
CA LEU A 234 -2.49 17.50 2.06
C LEU A 234 -3.91 17.42 1.48
N THR A 235 -4.86 18.16 2.09
CA THR A 235 -6.24 18.27 1.60
C THR A 235 -6.29 18.72 0.14
N GLN A 236 -5.49 19.72 -0.26
CA GLN A 236 -5.41 20.17 -1.66
C GLN A 236 -4.89 19.07 -2.61
N LEU A 237 -4.03 18.16 -2.15
CA LEU A 237 -3.58 17.01 -2.95
C LEU A 237 -4.68 15.97 -3.08
N ILE A 238 -5.41 15.71 -1.99
CA ILE A 238 -6.55 14.79 -1.96
C ILE A 238 -7.69 15.27 -2.87
N GLU A 239 -7.97 16.56 -2.87
CA GLU A 239 -8.97 17.16 -3.78
C GLU A 239 -8.63 16.93 -5.26
N ARG A 240 -7.35 16.90 -5.60
CA ARG A 240 -6.87 16.70 -6.97
C ARG A 240 -6.80 15.25 -7.41
N GLY A 241 -6.69 14.30 -6.47
CA GLY A 241 -6.59 12.87 -6.75
C GLY A 241 -5.38 12.46 -7.59
N ASN A 242 -4.24 13.15 -7.44
CA ASN A 242 -3.06 12.86 -8.24
C ASN A 242 -2.00 12.15 -7.39
N ALA A 243 -1.38 11.12 -7.95
CA ALA A 243 -0.23 10.46 -7.37
C ALA A 243 0.85 11.46 -6.94
N ALA A 244 1.15 11.54 -5.65
CA ALA A 244 2.03 12.57 -5.12
C ALA A 244 2.95 12.03 -4.01
N VAL A 245 4.15 12.64 -3.89
CA VAL A 245 5.01 12.49 -2.71
C VAL A 245 5.07 13.81 -1.95
N VAL A 246 4.96 13.73 -0.62
CA VAL A 246 5.10 14.84 0.32
C VAL A 246 6.28 14.56 1.22
N CYS A 247 7.35 15.37 1.15
CA CYS A 247 8.51 15.23 2.01
C CYS A 247 8.52 16.33 3.08
N THR A 248 8.65 15.91 4.35
CA THR A 248 8.57 16.78 5.51
C THR A 248 9.44 16.30 6.69
N HIS A 249 9.18 16.83 7.89
CA HIS A 249 9.94 16.65 9.12
C HIS A 249 9.15 15.88 10.18
N GLY A 250 9.88 15.32 11.17
CA GLY A 250 9.28 14.59 12.28
C GLY A 250 8.13 15.31 13.00
N PRO A 251 8.30 16.58 13.41
CA PRO A 251 7.24 17.32 14.11
C PRO A 251 5.97 17.57 13.29
N VAL A 252 6.06 17.59 11.97
CA VAL A 252 4.92 17.86 11.06
C VAL A 252 4.10 16.58 10.79
N LEU A 253 4.75 15.41 10.85
CA LEU A 253 4.14 14.13 10.46
C LEU A 253 2.84 13.79 11.20
N PRO A 254 2.71 13.96 12.53
CA PRO A 254 1.49 13.62 13.24
C PRO A 254 0.26 14.26 12.62
N LYS A 255 0.30 15.56 12.35
CA LYS A 255 -0.82 16.29 11.73
C LYS A 255 -1.18 15.82 10.32
N LEU A 256 -0.19 15.45 9.52
CA LEU A 256 -0.44 14.88 8.18
C LEU A 256 -1.06 13.49 8.27
N LEU A 257 -0.58 12.66 9.19
CA LEU A 257 -1.07 11.30 9.36
C LEU A 257 -2.45 11.27 10.02
N GLU A 258 -2.72 12.15 11.00
CA GLU A 258 -4.06 12.37 11.56
C GLU A 258 -5.08 12.70 10.46
N ARG A 259 -4.72 13.57 9.51
CA ARG A 259 -5.59 13.88 8.36
C ARG A 259 -5.88 12.65 7.47
N LEU A 260 -4.92 11.76 7.29
CA LEU A 260 -5.15 10.50 6.57
C LEU A 260 -6.02 9.53 7.37
N VAL A 261 -5.89 9.49 8.70
CA VAL A 261 -6.79 8.70 9.59
C VAL A 261 -8.22 9.18 9.44
N GLU A 262 -8.47 10.49 9.47
CA GLU A 262 -9.82 11.06 9.32
C GLU A 262 -10.52 10.59 8.03
N ILE A 263 -9.80 10.55 6.89
CA ILE A 263 -10.38 10.07 5.63
C ILE A 263 -10.45 8.54 5.51
N ALA A 264 -9.72 7.80 6.34
CA ALA A 264 -9.89 6.37 6.48
C ALA A 264 -11.11 6.00 7.35
N ASP A 265 -11.58 6.93 8.18
CA ASP A 265 -12.74 6.75 9.06
C ASP A 265 -14.08 7.15 8.40
N SER A 266 -14.05 7.85 7.27
CA SER A 266 -15.26 8.44 6.64
C SER A 266 -16.27 7.41 6.10
N ASP A 267 -16.00 6.11 6.22
CA ASP A 267 -16.86 5.01 5.75
C ASP A 267 -17.68 4.30 6.84
N SER A 268 -17.66 4.75 8.10
CA SER A 268 -18.65 4.26 9.06
C SER A 268 -20.01 4.79 8.59
N PRO A 269 -20.96 3.93 8.16
CA PRO A 269 -22.31 4.41 7.87
C PRO A 269 -22.84 5.03 9.15
N ASP A 270 -22.98 6.35 9.12
CA ASP A 270 -23.45 7.15 10.24
C ASP A 270 -24.79 6.57 10.69
N GLY A 271 -24.80 6.10 11.95
CA GLY A 271 -26.01 5.57 12.56
C GLY A 271 -27.12 6.60 12.43
N THR A 272 -28.15 6.25 11.71
CA THR A 272 -29.40 6.98 11.63
C THR A 272 -29.82 7.39 13.04
N HIS A 273 -29.56 8.62 13.43
CA HIS A 273 -30.30 9.25 14.51
C HIS A 273 -31.76 9.47 14.01
N GLY A 274 -32.58 8.45 14.21
CA GLY A 274 -34.02 8.63 14.15
C GLY A 274 -34.47 9.57 15.27
N PRO A 275 -35.33 10.55 14.97
CA PRO A 275 -35.85 11.46 15.99
C PRO A 275 -36.71 10.69 16.98
N GLY A 276 -36.53 10.98 18.29
CA GLY A 276 -37.16 10.36 19.40
C GLY A 276 -38.70 10.23 19.28
N GLY A 277 -39.17 9.02 19.42
CA GLY A 277 -40.58 8.69 19.63
C GLY A 277 -40.85 8.62 21.12
N THR A 278 -41.81 9.42 21.55
CA THR A 278 -42.34 9.65 22.89
C THR A 278 -42.88 8.38 23.55
N HIS A 279 -42.71 8.33 24.87
CA HIS A 279 -43.28 7.40 25.84
C HIS A 279 -44.81 7.25 25.75
N GLY A 280 -45.29 6.02 26.01
CA GLY A 280 -46.60 5.72 26.56
C GLY A 280 -46.58 4.32 27.20
N PRO A 281 -47.17 4.18 28.41
CA PRO A 281 -47.01 3.01 29.26
C PRO A 281 -48.18 2.03 29.18
N ASP A 282 -48.01 0.88 29.88
CA ASP A 282 -49.02 -0.16 30.30
C ASP A 282 -49.06 -1.41 29.41
N GLY A 283 -48.80 -2.55 30.06
CA GLY A 283 -49.57 -3.25 31.01
C GLY A 283 -49.51 -4.76 30.83
N THR A 284 -49.20 -5.46 31.91
CA THR A 284 -49.73 -6.76 32.39
C THR A 284 -49.28 -8.12 31.81
N HIS A 285 -48.66 -8.82 32.77
CA HIS A 285 -48.82 -10.24 33.20
C HIS A 285 -48.71 -11.44 32.25
N GLY A 286 -47.77 -12.25 32.41
CA GLY A 286 -47.32 -13.54 32.95
C GLY A 286 -48.20 -14.77 32.65
N PRO A 287 -47.90 -16.02 33.12
CA PRO A 287 -46.59 -16.66 33.27
C PRO A 287 -46.54 -18.14 32.74
N ARG A 288 -45.36 -18.76 32.87
CA ARG A 288 -45.08 -20.21 33.15
C ARG A 288 -45.08 -21.28 32.06
N GLY A 289 -44.00 -22.07 32.19
CA GLY A 289 -43.91 -23.52 31.94
C GLY A 289 -42.80 -23.84 30.92
N GLY A 290 -41.68 -24.42 31.17
CA GLY A 290 -41.30 -25.55 32.01
C GLY A 290 -41.05 -26.75 31.10
N HIS A 291 -39.84 -27.16 30.92
CA HIS A 291 -39.28 -28.49 31.15
C HIS A 291 -37.96 -28.74 30.38
N ALA A 292 -37.05 -29.31 31.13
CA ALA A 292 -35.75 -29.81 30.76
C ALA A 292 -35.82 -31.11 29.95
N SER A 293 -34.79 -31.37 29.15
CA SER A 293 -34.17 -32.72 29.14
C SER A 293 -32.76 -32.72 28.53
N VAL A 294 -31.95 -33.49 29.16
CA VAL A 294 -30.55 -33.84 29.05
C VAL A 294 -30.30 -34.68 27.81
N GLY A 295 -29.15 -34.49 27.16
CA GLY A 295 -28.64 -35.40 26.13
C GLY A 295 -27.18 -35.12 25.80
N SER A 296 -26.31 -35.93 26.39
CA SER A 296 -24.85 -35.97 26.17
C SER A 296 -24.46 -36.49 24.78
N GLY A 297 -23.41 -35.89 24.21
CA GLY A 297 -22.76 -36.41 23.02
C GLY A 297 -21.45 -35.67 22.70
N ARG A 298 -20.33 -36.20 23.21
CA ARG A 298 -18.98 -35.77 22.82
C ARG A 298 -18.67 -36.29 21.43
N THR A 299 -18.25 -35.40 20.52
CA THR A 299 -17.36 -35.75 19.42
C THR A 299 -16.35 -34.61 19.21
N HIS A 300 -15.07 -34.99 19.26
CA HIS A 300 -13.94 -34.13 18.88
C HIS A 300 -14.02 -33.76 17.41
N GLY A 301 -14.03 -32.51 17.12
CA GLY A 301 -13.81 -31.93 15.79
C GLY A 301 -12.78 -30.82 15.92
N SER A 302 -11.60 -31.04 15.37
CA SER A 302 -10.54 -30.06 15.22
C SER A 302 -11.04 -28.94 14.28
N GLY A 303 -11.45 -27.84 14.85
CA GLY A 303 -11.83 -26.64 14.12
C GLY A 303 -10.59 -25.81 13.81
N GLY A 304 -10.15 -25.80 12.56
CA GLY A 304 -9.24 -24.78 12.05
C GLY A 304 -9.95 -23.43 12.15
N GLY A 305 -9.44 -22.55 13.00
CA GLY A 305 -9.93 -21.18 13.10
C GLY A 305 -9.63 -20.42 11.82
N HIS A 306 -10.63 -20.21 10.98
CA HIS A 306 -10.61 -19.13 10.00
C HIS A 306 -10.71 -17.82 10.77
N THR A 307 -9.58 -17.16 10.96
CA THR A 307 -9.58 -15.72 11.27
C THR A 307 -10.11 -15.02 10.04
N SER A 308 -11.35 -14.53 10.11
CA SER A 308 -11.89 -13.60 9.12
C SER A 308 -10.96 -12.40 9.06
N VAL A 309 -10.31 -12.22 7.91
CA VAL A 309 -9.55 -11.00 7.60
C VAL A 309 -10.57 -9.85 7.65
N GLY A 310 -10.42 -8.97 8.62
CA GLY A 310 -11.22 -7.75 8.74
C GLY A 310 -11.09 -6.93 7.45
N SER A 311 -12.13 -6.20 7.10
CA SER A 311 -12.18 -5.34 5.91
C SER A 311 -10.91 -4.50 5.80
N GLY A 312 -10.34 -4.36 4.60
CA GLY A 312 -9.08 -3.66 4.34
C GLY A 312 -9.01 -2.25 4.96
N ASP A 313 -10.14 -1.56 5.09
CA ASP A 313 -10.26 -0.22 5.67
C ASP A 313 -9.88 -0.18 7.16
N SER A 314 -10.24 -1.21 7.93
CA SER A 314 -9.83 -1.34 9.33
C SER A 314 -8.30 -1.48 9.49
N SER A 315 -7.66 -2.21 8.58
CA SER A 315 -6.21 -2.41 8.58
C SER A 315 -5.45 -1.12 8.21
N ALA A 316 -5.91 -0.38 7.20
CA ALA A 316 -5.33 0.89 6.78
C ALA A 316 -5.37 1.94 7.92
N ARG A 317 -6.51 2.04 8.59
CA ARG A 317 -6.69 2.93 9.75
C ARG A 317 -5.72 2.60 10.88
N VAL A 318 -5.61 1.33 11.26
CA VAL A 318 -4.67 0.89 12.31
C VAL A 318 -3.24 1.27 11.95
N ALA A 319 -2.80 0.97 10.72
CA ALA A 319 -1.47 1.30 10.25
C ALA A 319 -1.18 2.81 10.25
N LEU A 320 -2.16 3.64 9.88
CA LEU A 320 -2.05 5.10 9.93
C LEU A 320 -1.99 5.62 11.37
N SER A 321 -2.84 5.11 12.27
CA SER A 321 -2.86 5.49 13.68
C SER A 321 -1.54 5.15 14.38
N GLU A 322 -0.98 3.97 14.11
CA GLU A 322 0.33 3.58 14.59
C GLU A 322 1.43 4.49 14.04
N ALA A 323 1.38 4.84 12.74
CA ALA A 323 2.32 5.75 12.13
C ALA A 323 2.20 7.18 12.70
N ALA A 324 0.99 7.66 13.00
CA ALA A 324 0.76 8.96 13.62
C ALA A 324 1.34 9.01 15.05
N HIS A 325 1.20 7.91 15.80
CA HIS A 325 1.70 7.83 17.17
C HIS A 325 3.23 7.64 17.25
N HIS A 326 3.79 6.74 16.45
CA HIS A 326 5.22 6.39 16.49
C HIS A 326 6.08 7.22 15.53
N GLY A 327 5.46 7.91 14.57
CA GLY A 327 6.13 8.66 13.51
C GLY A 327 6.75 7.74 12.45
N LEU A 328 7.46 8.38 11.52
CA LEU A 328 8.27 7.70 10.50
C LEU A 328 9.76 7.86 10.82
N GLY A 329 10.57 6.85 10.52
CA GLY A 329 12.02 6.92 10.55
C GLY A 329 12.57 7.91 9.50
N LYS A 330 13.80 8.38 9.65
CA LYS A 330 14.43 9.26 8.65
C LYS A 330 14.67 8.52 7.33
N GLY A 331 14.10 9.03 6.25
CA GLY A 331 14.11 8.38 4.93
C GLY A 331 13.07 7.26 4.77
N GLU A 332 12.20 7.07 5.74
CA GLU A 332 11.06 6.17 5.62
C GLU A 332 9.97 6.80 4.75
N ALA A 333 9.37 5.98 3.90
CA ALA A 333 8.21 6.32 3.11
C ALA A 333 6.99 5.53 3.58
N LEU A 334 5.87 6.20 3.77
CA LEU A 334 4.54 5.62 3.96
C LEU A 334 3.75 5.88 2.69
N VAL A 335 3.22 4.84 2.08
CA VAL A 335 2.35 4.90 0.91
C VAL A 335 0.92 4.67 1.35
N ALA A 336 0.07 5.67 1.19
CA ALA A 336 -1.38 5.53 1.34
C ALA A 336 -1.99 5.36 -0.06
N HIS A 337 -2.76 4.30 -0.25
CA HIS A 337 -3.53 4.05 -1.47
C HIS A 337 -4.93 4.61 -1.30
N LEU A 338 -5.30 5.58 -2.13
CA LEU A 338 -6.57 6.28 -2.05
C LEU A 338 -7.46 5.96 -3.25
N VAL A 339 -8.77 5.95 -3.00
CA VAL A 339 -9.81 5.98 -4.02
C VAL A 339 -10.63 7.27 -3.89
N GLY A 340 -11.26 7.70 -4.96
CA GLY A 340 -12.04 8.95 -4.96
C GLY A 340 -11.19 10.20 -4.79
N THR A 341 -11.83 11.36 -4.67
CA THR A 341 -11.20 12.68 -4.49
C THR A 341 -12.07 13.58 -3.61
N GLY A 342 -11.48 14.62 -3.02
CA GLY A 342 -12.22 15.58 -2.19
C GLY A 342 -12.91 14.90 -1.01
N ALA A 343 -14.20 15.16 -0.84
CA ALA A 343 -15.00 14.58 0.25
C ALA A 343 -15.28 13.08 0.06
N GLN A 344 -15.08 12.54 -1.12
CA GLN A 344 -15.24 11.11 -1.41
C GLN A 344 -13.92 10.33 -1.35
N ALA A 345 -12.82 11.00 -1.00
CA ALA A 345 -11.54 10.34 -0.87
C ALA A 345 -11.52 9.39 0.33
N ARG A 346 -11.02 8.19 0.13
CA ARG A 346 -10.83 7.17 1.19
C ARG A 346 -9.46 6.54 1.07
N VAL A 347 -8.81 6.27 2.21
CA VAL A 347 -7.61 5.42 2.25
C VAL A 347 -8.04 3.97 2.37
N VAL A 348 -7.66 3.15 1.40
CA VAL A 348 -8.06 1.74 1.31
C VAL A 348 -6.94 0.76 1.62
N ASP A 349 -5.69 1.23 1.61
CA ASP A 349 -4.53 0.43 1.98
C ASP A 349 -3.33 1.32 2.35
N VAL A 350 -2.42 0.81 3.18
CA VAL A 350 -1.25 1.54 3.66
C VAL A 350 -0.03 0.62 3.74
N GLU A 351 1.07 1.09 3.19
CA GLU A 351 2.36 0.40 3.23
C GLU A 351 3.45 1.27 3.85
N ARG A 352 4.44 0.64 4.47
CA ARG A 352 5.62 1.32 5.02
C ARG A 352 6.90 0.75 4.42
N HIS A 353 7.78 1.64 3.98
CA HIS A 353 9.10 1.33 3.43
C HIS A 353 10.16 1.97 4.32
N PRO A 354 10.59 1.28 5.39
CA PRO A 354 11.60 1.79 6.32
C PRO A 354 12.93 2.00 5.59
N ALA A 355 13.73 2.95 6.06
CA ALA A 355 15.10 3.07 5.60
C ALA A 355 15.94 1.93 6.23
N PRO A 356 16.82 1.28 5.47
CA PRO A 356 17.72 0.24 5.95
C PRO A 356 18.75 0.77 6.98
#